data_d62bc490efa788c3b5ce02e2271922b3
#
_entry.id   d62bc490efa788c3b5ce02e2271922b3
#
_cell.length_a   1.000
_cell.length_b   1.000
_cell.length_c   1.000
_cell.angle_alpha   90.00
_cell.angle_beta   90.00
_cell.angle_gamma   90.00
#
_symmetry.space_group_name_H-M   'P 1'
#
loop_
_entity.id
_entity.type
_entity.pdbx_description
1 polymer ?
#
loop_
_entity_poly.entity_id
_entity_poly.type
_entity_poly.pdbx_seq_one_letter_code
_entity_poly.pdbx_strand_id
1 'polypeptide(L)'
;MKHSLSSRQCTLVLILFTALSILTLHWYGRTHQDSKFCAFAQAFFLDEVQANPIHFHYTIDNPSAYGVDESSLTLPVYQPGDAANEIYALSLARKDLSAIDPDALNSENRRLYELLDSYLAAAASTAAYPYFSEPLSPSSGVPSELPILFSEYRLDDKADIENYLSILTQIPAYFEGLLIYEQEKADAGLFMSDLTADRVIRQCSDLLDAASVEEGTHFLEITFKNRLQQLTEKEILTAGEMDSYVSEHNRLLTTVVIPAYDHLADGLTVLKGSGKPTCGLARQENGRDYYRALVRLRTGSYRDIDEIKRLLARDLRFNYESLVALLSANPALKEMIVKSPSLLPEMTPEEILADLQSEIGEEFPPIPAGRNSAPIRSTIKYVDASLEAYSAPAFYMMPPIDNICNNLICLNAKDTEDDLSLFTTLAHEGYPGHLYQTVYSKRYQEQENILPLGNVLYYGGFVEGWAMYVELGSFDRAIELAGKSHPEAAAYYQVCRLDRQFRLGLYSLLDIAIHYDNASFEDVQKLCYCLGLTDSASLAALYQYIAEEPCNYLKYYLGYLEILELKKQAAVLWSEPDQTTAVFHDKEFLYHFHSFLLQNGPADYRTLARRLAAE
;
A
#
# COMPACT_ATOMS: atom_id res chain seq x y z
N MET A 1 20.37 -74.26 13.08
CA MET A 1 21.04 -73.32 14.04
C MET A 1 20.14 -72.07 14.20
N LYS A 2 19.48 -71.94 15.33
CA LYS A 2 18.75 -70.72 15.67
C LYS A 2 19.75 -69.70 16.31
N HIS A 3 20.15 -68.71 15.59
CA HIS A 3 20.93 -67.59 16.18
C HIS A 3 20.00 -66.77 17.05
N SER A 4 20.02 -66.93 18.34
CA SER A 4 19.42 -66.00 19.29
C SER A 4 20.28 -64.74 19.34
N LEU A 5 19.67 -63.56 19.12
CA LEU A 5 20.31 -62.28 19.29
C LEU A 5 20.83 -62.14 20.73
N SER A 6 22.06 -61.66 20.93
CA SER A 6 22.59 -61.41 22.24
C SER A 6 21.79 -60.29 22.95
N SER A 7 21.74 -60.29 24.29
CA SER A 7 21.05 -59.29 25.10
C SER A 7 21.40 -57.83 24.65
N ARG A 8 22.67 -57.57 24.30
CA ARG A 8 23.12 -56.25 23.78
C ARG A 8 22.53 -55.93 22.41
N GLN A 9 22.36 -56.92 21.53
CA GLN A 9 21.71 -56.73 20.21
C GLN A 9 20.23 -56.46 20.36
N CYS A 10 19.53 -57.13 21.28
CA CYS A 10 18.13 -56.86 21.59
C CYS A 10 17.92 -55.45 22.15
N THR A 11 18.80 -54.97 23.03
CA THR A 11 18.73 -53.61 23.57
C THR A 11 18.98 -52.55 22.48
N LEU A 12 19.93 -52.77 21.58
CA LEU A 12 20.20 -51.85 20.45
C LEU A 12 19.03 -51.79 19.46
N VAL A 13 18.41 -52.92 19.14
CA VAL A 13 17.21 -52.95 18.30
C VAL A 13 16.03 -52.26 18.95
N LEU A 14 15.85 -52.40 20.27
CA LEU A 14 14.79 -51.72 21.00
C LEU A 14 14.99 -50.18 21.01
N ILE A 15 16.23 -49.73 21.24
CA ILE A 15 16.58 -48.30 21.19
C ILE A 15 16.35 -47.71 19.80
N LEU A 16 16.77 -48.41 18.74
CA LEU A 16 16.53 -47.99 17.36
C LEU A 16 15.05 -47.95 17.00
N PHE A 17 14.26 -48.95 17.46
CA PHE A 17 12.81 -48.96 17.24
C PHE A 17 12.08 -47.84 17.99
N THR A 18 12.48 -47.58 19.21
CA THR A 18 11.94 -46.46 20.01
C THR A 18 12.29 -45.10 19.37
N ALA A 19 13.53 -44.91 18.94
CA ALA A 19 13.98 -43.72 18.25
C ALA A 19 13.22 -43.51 16.91
N LEU A 20 13.03 -44.58 16.13
CA LEU A 20 12.26 -44.54 14.88
C LEU A 20 10.79 -44.24 15.13
N SER A 21 10.20 -44.80 16.19
CA SER A 21 8.82 -44.52 16.58
C SER A 21 8.63 -43.05 17.04
N ILE A 22 9.57 -42.51 17.80
CA ILE A 22 9.56 -41.09 18.20
C ILE A 22 9.71 -40.19 16.98
N LEU A 23 10.61 -40.51 16.05
CA LEU A 23 10.79 -39.77 14.79
C LEU A 23 9.52 -39.80 13.91
N THR A 24 8.89 -40.96 13.79
CA THR A 24 7.64 -41.11 13.00
C THR A 24 6.47 -40.38 13.65
N LEU A 25 6.32 -40.39 14.97
CA LEU A 25 5.31 -39.64 15.70
C LEU A 25 5.55 -38.13 15.58
N HIS A 26 6.79 -37.70 15.69
CA HIS A 26 7.18 -36.30 15.51
C HIS A 26 6.92 -35.84 14.06
N TRP A 27 7.31 -36.64 13.07
CA TRP A 27 7.04 -36.35 11.66
C TRP A 27 5.54 -36.32 11.35
N TYR A 28 4.75 -37.24 11.88
CA TYR A 28 3.29 -37.27 11.75
C TYR A 28 2.65 -36.03 12.42
N GLY A 29 3.12 -35.66 13.61
CA GLY A 29 2.68 -34.45 14.30
C GLY A 29 2.93 -33.19 13.47
N ARG A 30 4.13 -33.04 12.91
CA ARG A 30 4.50 -31.90 12.05
C ARG A 30 3.66 -31.84 10.79
N THR A 31 3.56 -32.90 10.03
CA THR A 31 2.75 -32.93 8.79
C THR A 31 1.28 -32.65 9.05
N HIS A 32 0.76 -33.04 10.21
CA HIS A 32 -0.61 -32.72 10.60
C HIS A 32 -0.79 -31.23 10.91
N GLN A 33 0.16 -30.58 11.61
CA GLN A 33 0.12 -29.14 11.89
C GLN A 33 0.30 -28.31 10.62
N ASP A 34 1.24 -28.68 9.74
CA ASP A 34 1.41 -28.03 8.43
C ASP A 34 0.12 -28.11 7.60
N SER A 35 -0.52 -29.29 7.50
CA SER A 35 -1.77 -29.43 6.76
C SER A 35 -2.90 -28.60 7.35
N LYS A 36 -2.98 -28.53 8.69
CA LYS A 36 -3.97 -27.70 9.38
C LYS A 36 -3.74 -26.22 9.12
N PHE A 37 -2.49 -25.77 9.18
CA PHE A 37 -2.13 -24.40 8.88
C PHE A 37 -2.42 -24.04 7.42
N CYS A 38 -2.01 -24.87 6.45
CA CYS A 38 -2.28 -24.62 5.05
C CYS A 38 -3.79 -24.50 4.76
N ALA A 39 -4.61 -25.36 5.37
CA ALA A 39 -6.07 -25.28 5.22
C ALA A 39 -6.62 -23.95 5.79
N PHE A 40 -6.17 -23.53 6.97
CA PHE A 40 -6.55 -22.26 7.58
C PHE A 40 -6.10 -21.07 6.71
N ALA A 41 -4.83 -21.04 6.30
CA ALA A 41 -4.26 -19.95 5.53
C ALA A 41 -4.93 -19.79 4.16
N GLN A 42 -5.26 -20.92 3.51
CA GLN A 42 -5.97 -20.89 2.23
C GLN A 42 -7.41 -20.43 2.38
N ALA A 43 -8.12 -20.86 3.42
CA ALA A 43 -9.48 -20.40 3.69
C ALA A 43 -9.48 -18.89 3.97
N PHE A 44 -8.57 -18.43 4.83
CA PHE A 44 -8.40 -17.00 5.13
C PHE A 44 -8.09 -16.17 3.88
N PHE A 45 -7.16 -16.65 3.03
CA PHE A 45 -6.83 -16.00 1.77
C PHE A 45 -8.06 -15.87 0.85
N LEU A 46 -8.83 -16.94 0.70
CA LEU A 46 -10.03 -16.92 -0.16
C LEU A 46 -11.12 -16.01 0.41
N ASP A 47 -11.34 -16.02 1.72
CA ASP A 47 -12.31 -15.13 2.37
C ASP A 47 -11.94 -13.66 2.16
N GLU A 48 -10.66 -13.29 2.32
CA GLU A 48 -10.18 -11.91 2.11
C GLU A 48 -10.36 -11.45 0.67
N VAL A 49 -9.95 -12.25 -0.33
CA VAL A 49 -10.05 -11.84 -1.73
C VAL A 49 -11.47 -11.78 -2.24
N GLN A 50 -12.38 -12.63 -1.75
CA GLN A 50 -13.77 -12.68 -2.15
C GLN A 50 -14.67 -11.66 -1.42
N ALA A 51 -14.16 -10.98 -0.40
CA ALA A 51 -14.93 -10.02 0.39
C ALA A 51 -15.49 -8.84 -0.43
N ASN A 52 -14.87 -8.54 -1.58
CA ASN A 52 -15.30 -7.47 -2.48
C ASN A 52 -15.01 -7.87 -3.94
N PRO A 53 -15.98 -7.86 -4.87
CA PRO A 53 -15.79 -8.25 -6.27
C PRO A 53 -14.80 -7.37 -7.02
N ILE A 54 -14.70 -6.08 -6.71
CA ILE A 54 -13.73 -5.18 -7.32
C ILE A 54 -12.32 -5.59 -6.86
N HIS A 55 -12.13 -5.78 -5.55
CA HIS A 55 -10.85 -6.24 -5.02
C HIS A 55 -10.46 -7.61 -5.58
N PHE A 56 -11.43 -8.53 -5.69
CA PHE A 56 -11.23 -9.84 -6.30
C PHE A 56 -10.71 -9.73 -7.72
N HIS A 57 -11.39 -8.93 -8.56
CA HIS A 57 -11.04 -8.73 -9.96
C HIS A 57 -9.61 -8.19 -10.17
N TYR A 58 -9.18 -7.26 -9.30
CA TYR A 58 -7.81 -6.74 -9.34
C TYR A 58 -6.77 -7.68 -8.75
N THR A 59 -7.17 -8.62 -7.89
CA THR A 59 -6.25 -9.54 -7.20
C THR A 59 -6.07 -10.84 -7.95
N ILE A 60 -7.11 -11.33 -8.66
CA ILE A 60 -7.14 -12.64 -9.32
C ILE A 60 -7.45 -12.45 -10.81
N ASP A 61 -6.65 -13.08 -11.67
CA ASP A 61 -6.85 -13.10 -13.13
C ASP A 61 -7.62 -14.34 -13.59
N ASN A 62 -7.42 -15.47 -12.90
CA ASN A 62 -8.07 -16.74 -13.24
C ASN A 62 -8.92 -17.26 -12.06
N PRO A 63 -10.16 -16.78 -11.89
CA PRO A 63 -11.06 -17.19 -10.81
C PRO A 63 -11.24 -18.71 -10.70
N SER A 64 -11.30 -19.41 -11.84
CA SER A 64 -11.53 -20.86 -11.90
C SER A 64 -10.37 -21.67 -11.26
N ALA A 65 -9.15 -21.15 -11.27
CA ALA A 65 -8.01 -21.78 -10.61
C ALA A 65 -8.15 -21.80 -9.08
N TYR A 66 -8.96 -20.90 -8.54
CA TYR A 66 -9.26 -20.78 -7.10
C TYR A 66 -10.63 -21.38 -6.74
N GLY A 67 -11.37 -21.90 -7.72
CA GLY A 67 -12.70 -22.47 -7.53
C GLY A 67 -13.79 -21.43 -7.24
N VAL A 68 -13.57 -20.17 -7.65
CA VAL A 68 -14.48 -19.04 -7.44
C VAL A 68 -15.27 -18.76 -8.71
N ASP A 69 -16.55 -18.51 -8.56
CA ASP A 69 -17.42 -17.95 -9.59
C ASP A 69 -17.55 -16.45 -9.33
N GLU A 70 -16.80 -15.64 -10.07
CA GLU A 70 -16.76 -14.18 -9.91
C GLU A 70 -18.14 -13.54 -10.07
N SER A 71 -18.99 -14.10 -10.94
CA SER A 71 -20.36 -13.59 -11.17
C SER A 71 -21.26 -13.72 -9.94
N SER A 72 -20.90 -14.55 -8.98
CA SER A 72 -21.63 -14.73 -7.72
C SER A 72 -21.22 -13.74 -6.63
N LEU A 73 -20.12 -13.02 -6.81
CA LEU A 73 -19.64 -12.06 -5.83
C LEU A 73 -20.48 -10.77 -5.83
N THR A 74 -20.66 -10.20 -4.64
CA THR A 74 -21.44 -8.96 -4.48
C THR A 74 -20.67 -7.96 -3.63
N LEU A 75 -20.90 -6.65 -3.90
CA LEU A 75 -20.35 -5.59 -3.06
C LEU A 75 -20.80 -5.77 -1.60
N PRO A 76 -19.91 -5.57 -0.62
CA PRO A 76 -20.27 -5.69 0.79
C PRO A 76 -21.21 -4.55 1.20
N VAL A 77 -22.44 -4.89 1.61
CA VAL A 77 -23.41 -3.91 2.09
C VAL A 77 -23.42 -3.94 3.61
N TYR A 78 -22.89 -2.87 4.21
CA TYR A 78 -22.87 -2.73 5.66
C TYR A 78 -24.29 -2.77 6.25
N GLN A 79 -24.47 -3.51 7.33
CA GLN A 79 -25.72 -3.63 8.07
C GLN A 79 -25.53 -3.15 9.51
N PRO A 80 -26.58 -2.64 10.17
CA PRO A 80 -26.49 -2.23 11.56
C PRO A 80 -25.88 -3.32 12.46
N GLY A 81 -24.81 -2.97 13.16
CA GLY A 81 -24.10 -3.87 14.07
C GLY A 81 -22.96 -4.68 13.45
N ASP A 82 -22.65 -4.51 12.15
CA ASP A 82 -21.54 -5.23 11.49
C ASP A 82 -20.18 -4.93 12.11
N ALA A 83 -19.99 -3.76 12.71
CA ALA A 83 -18.78 -3.46 13.48
C ALA A 83 -18.53 -4.47 14.62
N ALA A 84 -19.58 -4.97 15.28
CA ALA A 84 -19.46 -6.02 16.29
C ALA A 84 -19.16 -7.39 15.67
N ASN A 85 -19.69 -7.66 14.47
CA ASN A 85 -19.43 -8.89 13.73
C ASN A 85 -17.96 -8.96 13.27
N GLU A 86 -17.38 -7.85 12.85
CA GLU A 86 -15.95 -7.75 12.50
C GLU A 86 -15.05 -8.11 13.69
N ILE A 87 -15.30 -7.51 14.86
CA ILE A 87 -14.57 -7.82 16.10
C ILE A 87 -14.65 -9.32 16.42
N TYR A 88 -15.84 -9.90 16.27
CA TYR A 88 -16.05 -11.33 16.54
C TYR A 88 -15.30 -12.20 15.52
N ALA A 89 -15.37 -11.88 14.22
CA ALA A 89 -14.67 -12.61 13.15
C ALA A 89 -13.15 -12.61 13.37
N LEU A 90 -12.55 -11.45 13.66
CA LEU A 90 -11.12 -11.34 13.97
C LEU A 90 -10.74 -12.14 15.23
N SER A 91 -11.59 -12.14 16.26
CA SER A 91 -11.34 -12.92 17.48
C SER A 91 -11.36 -14.43 17.20
N LEU A 92 -12.26 -14.88 16.33
CA LEU A 92 -12.36 -16.28 15.90
C LEU A 92 -11.16 -16.69 15.07
N ALA A 93 -10.77 -15.90 14.06
CA ALA A 93 -9.59 -16.15 13.24
C ALA A 93 -8.31 -16.27 14.10
N ARG A 94 -8.12 -15.37 15.07
CA ARG A 94 -6.99 -15.44 16.01
C ARG A 94 -7.03 -16.69 16.89
N LYS A 95 -8.21 -17.07 17.37
CA LYS A 95 -8.39 -18.28 18.15
C LYS A 95 -8.03 -19.53 17.34
N ASP A 96 -8.49 -19.61 16.10
CA ASP A 96 -8.25 -20.75 15.23
C ASP A 96 -6.77 -20.84 14.84
N LEU A 97 -6.13 -19.71 14.54
CA LEU A 97 -4.68 -19.65 14.32
C LEU A 97 -3.90 -20.10 15.57
N SER A 98 -4.27 -19.65 16.76
CA SER A 98 -3.61 -20.01 18.02
C SER A 98 -3.73 -21.49 18.39
N ALA A 99 -4.67 -22.24 17.78
CA ALA A 99 -4.81 -23.68 17.95
C ALA A 99 -3.81 -24.50 17.11
N ILE A 100 -2.94 -23.82 16.34
CA ILE A 100 -1.86 -24.42 15.55
C ILE A 100 -0.54 -24.18 16.30
N ASP A 101 0.25 -25.23 16.47
CA ASP A 101 1.57 -25.14 17.12
C ASP A 101 2.62 -24.63 16.11
N PRO A 102 3.11 -23.39 16.23
CA PRO A 102 4.07 -22.82 15.29
C PRO A 102 5.44 -23.55 15.31
N ASP A 103 5.82 -24.15 16.44
CA ASP A 103 7.10 -24.88 16.55
C ASP A 103 7.07 -26.22 15.82
N ALA A 104 5.88 -26.73 15.52
CA ALA A 104 5.69 -27.94 14.72
C ALA A 104 5.58 -27.67 13.21
N LEU A 105 5.55 -26.42 12.77
CA LEU A 105 5.48 -26.04 11.35
C LEU A 105 6.85 -26.15 10.68
N ASN A 106 6.84 -26.38 9.36
CA ASN A 106 8.02 -26.18 8.53
C ASN A 106 8.39 -24.69 8.46
N SER A 107 9.56 -24.35 7.91
CA SER A 107 10.08 -22.99 7.87
C SER A 107 9.14 -22.00 7.16
N GLU A 108 8.58 -22.39 6.03
CA GLU A 108 7.71 -21.52 5.23
C GLU A 108 6.36 -21.30 5.89
N ASN A 109 5.70 -22.37 6.34
CA ASN A 109 4.43 -22.25 7.07
C ASN A 109 4.59 -21.45 8.37
N ARG A 110 5.73 -21.60 9.04
CA ARG A 110 6.04 -20.79 10.23
C ARG A 110 6.16 -19.32 9.89
N ARG A 111 6.80 -18.96 8.78
CA ARG A 111 6.89 -17.57 8.30
C ARG A 111 5.51 -16.98 8.00
N LEU A 112 4.64 -17.73 7.33
CA LEU A 112 3.27 -17.30 7.05
C LEU A 112 2.42 -17.22 8.33
N TYR A 113 2.62 -18.15 9.28
CA TYR A 113 1.97 -18.09 10.59
C TYR A 113 2.34 -16.82 11.35
N GLU A 114 3.64 -16.48 11.43
CA GLU A 114 4.11 -15.26 12.09
C GLU A 114 3.55 -13.99 11.44
N LEU A 115 3.44 -13.98 10.12
CA LEU A 115 2.84 -12.89 9.36
C LEU A 115 1.35 -12.71 9.72
N LEU A 116 0.58 -13.79 9.68
CA LEU A 116 -0.85 -13.78 10.03
C LEU A 116 -1.09 -13.41 11.49
N ASP A 117 -0.34 -13.99 12.43
CA ASP A 117 -0.51 -13.70 13.86
C ASP A 117 -0.26 -12.21 14.15
N SER A 118 0.79 -11.65 13.58
CA SER A 118 1.11 -10.23 13.70
C SER A 118 0.03 -9.34 13.11
N TYR A 119 -0.42 -9.65 11.89
CA TYR A 119 -1.47 -8.88 11.20
C TYR A 119 -2.80 -8.94 11.93
N LEU A 120 -3.28 -10.13 12.25
CA LEU A 120 -4.55 -10.32 12.96
C LEU A 120 -4.53 -9.68 14.36
N ALA A 121 -3.38 -9.67 15.02
CA ALA A 121 -3.24 -8.98 16.30
C ALA A 121 -3.35 -7.45 16.15
N ALA A 122 -2.76 -6.88 15.10
CA ALA A 122 -2.85 -5.45 14.81
C ALA A 122 -4.28 -5.07 14.38
N ALA A 123 -4.88 -5.82 13.45
CA ALA A 123 -6.25 -5.61 12.99
C ALA A 123 -7.28 -5.70 14.15
N ALA A 124 -7.17 -6.72 14.99
CA ALA A 124 -8.05 -6.85 16.17
C ALA A 124 -7.87 -5.69 17.17
N SER A 125 -6.67 -5.09 17.24
CA SER A 125 -6.43 -3.93 18.11
C SER A 125 -7.10 -2.67 17.59
N THR A 126 -7.22 -2.48 16.27
CA THR A 126 -7.95 -1.35 15.67
C THR A 126 -9.45 -1.59 15.69
N ALA A 127 -9.91 -2.79 15.34
CA ALA A 127 -11.33 -3.15 15.36
C ALA A 127 -11.97 -3.04 16.76
N ALA A 128 -11.17 -3.08 17.84
CA ALA A 128 -11.66 -2.83 19.20
C ALA A 128 -12.23 -1.41 19.39
N TYR A 129 -12.04 -0.50 18.45
CA TYR A 129 -12.52 0.87 18.43
C TYR A 129 -13.47 1.07 17.23
N PRO A 130 -14.72 0.62 17.29
CA PRO A 130 -15.68 0.75 16.21
C PRO A 130 -15.91 2.21 15.84
N TYR A 131 -16.20 2.46 14.58
CA TYR A 131 -16.54 3.78 14.01
C TYR A 131 -15.39 4.81 13.93
N PHE A 132 -14.15 4.43 14.22
CA PHE A 132 -12.99 5.30 14.01
C PHE A 132 -12.44 5.28 12.58
N SER A 133 -12.73 4.24 11.80
CA SER A 133 -12.37 4.20 10.38
C SER A 133 -13.20 5.19 9.55
N GLU A 134 -12.62 5.69 8.46
CA GLU A 134 -13.26 6.67 7.58
C GLU A 134 -13.30 6.14 6.14
N PRO A 135 -14.37 5.38 5.76
CA PRO A 135 -14.49 4.86 4.40
C PRO A 135 -14.80 5.94 3.37
N LEU A 136 -15.21 7.12 3.81
CA LEU A 136 -15.56 8.26 2.96
C LEU A 136 -14.52 9.38 3.03
N SER A 137 -13.25 9.04 3.29
CA SER A 137 -12.19 10.05 3.26
C SER A 137 -12.12 10.75 1.90
N PRO A 138 -11.93 12.09 1.86
CA PRO A 138 -11.80 12.81 0.59
C PRO A 138 -10.60 12.39 -0.25
N SER A 139 -9.55 11.83 0.35
CA SER A 139 -8.29 11.51 -0.34
C SER A 139 -8.18 10.05 -0.77
N SER A 140 -8.80 9.13 -0.02
CA SER A 140 -8.66 7.69 -0.21
C SER A 140 -9.97 6.94 0.08
N GLY A 141 -11.10 7.63 0.04
CA GLY A 141 -12.40 7.04 0.30
C GLY A 141 -13.08 6.49 -0.94
N VAL A 142 -14.08 5.64 -0.69
CA VAL A 142 -14.85 4.95 -1.72
C VAL A 142 -15.34 5.88 -2.85
N PRO A 143 -15.87 7.10 -2.59
CA PRO A 143 -16.37 7.93 -3.67
C PRO A 143 -15.31 8.40 -4.66
N SER A 144 -14.06 8.57 -4.22
CA SER A 144 -12.94 8.97 -5.10
C SER A 144 -12.26 7.79 -5.78
N GLU A 145 -12.18 6.65 -5.10
CA GLU A 145 -11.49 5.46 -5.62
C GLU A 145 -12.31 4.71 -6.68
N LEU A 146 -13.63 4.56 -6.49
CA LEU A 146 -14.48 3.79 -7.40
C LEU A 146 -14.40 4.26 -8.86
N PRO A 147 -14.47 5.56 -9.20
CA PRO A 147 -14.37 6.00 -10.60
C PRO A 147 -13.02 5.64 -11.22
N ILE A 148 -11.93 5.72 -10.46
CA ILE A 148 -10.58 5.32 -10.91
C ILE A 148 -10.56 3.83 -11.20
N LEU A 149 -11.05 3.00 -10.26
CA LEU A 149 -11.10 1.55 -10.43
C LEU A 149 -12.00 1.16 -11.61
N PHE A 150 -13.13 1.82 -11.82
CA PHE A 150 -13.99 1.57 -12.97
C PHE A 150 -13.36 2.00 -14.30
N SER A 151 -12.59 3.08 -14.31
CA SER A 151 -11.89 3.54 -15.52
C SER A 151 -10.81 2.56 -15.97
N GLU A 152 -10.21 1.82 -15.07
CA GLU A 152 -9.15 0.84 -15.33
C GLU A 152 -9.58 -0.62 -15.14
N TYR A 153 -10.88 -0.88 -14.95
CA TYR A 153 -11.42 -2.24 -14.79
C TYR A 153 -11.09 -3.11 -16.01
N ARG A 154 -10.44 -4.25 -15.80
CA ARG A 154 -9.99 -5.13 -16.88
C ARG A 154 -11.20 -5.74 -17.61
N LEU A 155 -11.19 -5.66 -18.93
CA LEU A 155 -12.21 -6.26 -19.80
C LEU A 155 -11.47 -7.12 -20.84
N ASP A 156 -11.36 -8.42 -20.60
CA ASP A 156 -10.69 -9.35 -21.49
C ASP A 156 -11.67 -10.22 -22.26
N ASP A 157 -12.89 -10.40 -21.76
CA ASP A 157 -13.97 -11.13 -22.40
C ASP A 157 -15.37 -10.58 -22.06
N LYS A 158 -16.42 -11.32 -22.48
CA LYS A 158 -17.81 -10.92 -22.22
C LYS A 158 -18.21 -11.07 -20.75
N ALA A 159 -17.62 -12.03 -20.03
CA ALA A 159 -17.94 -12.24 -18.62
C ALA A 159 -17.44 -11.06 -17.78
N ASP A 160 -16.27 -10.52 -18.08
CA ASP A 160 -15.76 -9.31 -17.44
C ASP A 160 -16.69 -8.11 -17.63
N ILE A 161 -17.23 -7.95 -18.86
CA ILE A 161 -18.20 -6.87 -19.14
C ILE A 161 -19.47 -7.05 -18.32
N GLU A 162 -20.00 -8.26 -18.26
CA GLU A 162 -21.22 -8.58 -17.51
C GLU A 162 -21.01 -8.39 -16.01
N ASN A 163 -19.88 -8.82 -15.48
CA ASN A 163 -19.49 -8.62 -14.07
C ASN A 163 -19.37 -7.12 -13.76
N TYR A 164 -18.68 -6.36 -14.60
CA TYR A 164 -18.56 -4.91 -14.45
C TYR A 164 -19.92 -4.22 -14.40
N LEU A 165 -20.79 -4.50 -15.38
CA LEU A 165 -22.14 -3.92 -15.42
C LEU A 165 -22.99 -4.35 -14.21
N SER A 166 -22.83 -5.60 -13.76
CA SER A 166 -23.49 -6.09 -12.54
C SER A 166 -23.04 -5.31 -11.30
N ILE A 167 -21.74 -5.01 -11.16
CA ILE A 167 -21.21 -4.19 -10.07
C ILE A 167 -21.84 -2.79 -10.06
N LEU A 168 -21.99 -2.14 -11.22
CA LEU A 168 -22.65 -0.83 -11.30
C LEU A 168 -24.07 -0.86 -10.74
N THR A 169 -24.82 -1.96 -10.92
CA THR A 169 -26.18 -2.09 -10.35
C THR A 169 -26.23 -2.20 -8.84
N GLN A 170 -25.09 -2.53 -8.20
CA GLN A 170 -25.00 -2.75 -6.76
C GLN A 170 -24.59 -1.48 -5.99
N ILE A 171 -24.12 -0.43 -6.67
CA ILE A 171 -23.63 0.81 -6.06
C ILE A 171 -24.69 1.45 -5.13
N PRO A 172 -26.00 1.53 -5.47
CA PRO A 172 -26.97 2.12 -4.56
C PRO A 172 -27.05 1.42 -3.19
N ALA A 173 -27.07 0.09 -3.18
CA ALA A 173 -27.12 -0.68 -1.93
C ALA A 173 -25.79 -0.56 -1.14
N TYR A 174 -24.68 -0.52 -1.84
CA TYR A 174 -23.36 -0.33 -1.22
C TYR A 174 -23.28 1.04 -0.52
N PHE A 175 -23.71 2.12 -1.20
CA PHE A 175 -23.69 3.47 -0.62
C PHE A 175 -24.71 3.64 0.50
N GLU A 176 -25.86 2.98 0.42
CA GLU A 176 -26.81 2.94 1.54
C GLU A 176 -26.15 2.30 2.78
N GLY A 177 -25.38 1.22 2.60
CA GLY A 177 -24.59 0.61 3.69
C GLY A 177 -23.58 1.59 4.29
N LEU A 178 -22.88 2.38 3.45
CA LEU A 178 -21.96 3.41 3.94
C LEU A 178 -22.70 4.51 4.72
N LEU A 179 -23.87 4.93 4.29
CA LEU A 179 -24.70 5.89 5.03
C LEU A 179 -25.19 5.36 6.37
N ILE A 180 -25.55 4.07 6.44
CA ILE A 180 -25.87 3.41 7.71
C ILE A 180 -24.66 3.46 8.65
N TYR A 181 -23.46 3.15 8.17
CA TYR A 181 -22.24 3.23 8.95
C TYR A 181 -21.96 4.67 9.45
N GLU A 182 -22.09 5.67 8.58
CA GLU A 182 -21.91 7.07 8.94
C GLU A 182 -22.97 7.58 9.94
N GLN A 183 -24.21 7.07 9.86
CA GLN A 183 -25.23 7.35 10.87
C GLN A 183 -24.84 6.76 12.23
N GLU A 184 -24.36 5.51 12.29
CA GLU A 184 -23.87 4.91 13.54
C GLU A 184 -22.67 5.67 14.12
N LYS A 185 -21.76 6.16 13.25
CA LYS A 185 -20.67 7.08 13.64
C LYS A 185 -21.21 8.39 14.24
N ALA A 186 -22.24 8.97 13.62
CA ALA A 186 -22.88 10.20 14.09
C ALA A 186 -23.52 9.99 15.46
N ASP A 187 -24.23 8.89 15.65
CA ASP A 187 -24.85 8.51 16.92
C ASP A 187 -23.81 8.27 18.03
N ALA A 188 -22.63 7.76 17.66
CA ALA A 188 -21.47 7.62 18.54
C ALA A 188 -20.69 8.93 18.77
N GLY A 189 -21.04 10.02 18.08
CA GLY A 189 -20.33 11.32 18.13
C GLY A 189 -18.96 11.30 17.44
N LEU A 190 -18.78 10.39 16.48
CA LEU A 190 -17.53 10.16 15.73
C LEU A 190 -17.63 10.56 14.24
N PHE A 191 -18.76 11.13 13.80
CA PHE A 191 -18.92 11.60 12.43
C PHE A 191 -17.82 12.61 12.06
N MET A 192 -17.44 12.64 10.79
CA MET A 192 -16.44 13.54 10.24
C MET A 192 -16.80 15.03 10.48
N SER A 193 -15.82 15.92 10.34
CA SER A 193 -16.08 17.36 10.41
C SER A 193 -16.92 17.85 9.24
N ASP A 194 -17.69 18.93 9.44
CA ASP A 194 -18.49 19.54 8.36
C ASP A 194 -17.63 19.92 7.15
N LEU A 195 -16.38 20.35 7.37
CA LEU A 195 -15.45 20.68 6.30
C LEU A 195 -15.06 19.43 5.49
N THR A 196 -14.82 18.33 6.16
CA THR A 196 -14.53 17.03 5.51
C THR A 196 -15.76 16.55 4.74
N ALA A 197 -16.94 16.60 5.36
CA ALA A 197 -18.21 16.23 4.70
C ALA A 197 -18.46 17.08 3.45
N ASP A 198 -18.23 18.42 3.50
CA ASP A 198 -18.36 19.31 2.35
C ASP A 198 -17.41 18.94 1.21
N ARG A 199 -16.21 18.42 1.50
CA ARG A 199 -15.26 17.96 0.50
C ARG A 199 -15.75 16.68 -0.17
N VAL A 200 -16.25 15.70 0.60
CA VAL A 200 -16.81 14.46 0.04
C VAL A 200 -18.07 14.75 -0.78
N ILE A 201 -18.98 15.59 -0.28
CA ILE A 201 -20.20 15.98 -0.99
C ILE A 201 -19.86 16.63 -2.34
N ARG A 202 -18.91 17.57 -2.35
CA ARG A 202 -18.44 18.19 -3.59
C ARG A 202 -17.84 17.17 -4.56
N GLN A 203 -17.02 16.26 -4.05
CA GLN A 203 -16.40 15.20 -4.83
C GLN A 203 -17.44 14.29 -5.51
N CYS A 204 -18.51 13.93 -4.79
CA CYS A 204 -19.61 13.16 -5.37
C CYS A 204 -20.25 13.88 -6.57
N SER A 205 -20.39 15.21 -6.49
CA SER A 205 -20.98 16.01 -7.57
C SER A 205 -20.01 16.26 -8.74
N ASP A 206 -18.71 16.43 -8.45
CA ASP A 206 -17.71 16.80 -9.45
C ASP A 206 -17.27 15.60 -10.31
N LEU A 207 -17.25 14.39 -9.74
CA LEU A 207 -16.75 13.19 -10.41
C LEU A 207 -17.76 12.55 -11.36
N LEU A 208 -19.07 12.74 -11.12
CA LEU A 208 -20.15 12.07 -11.85
C LEU A 208 -21.21 13.09 -12.31
N ASP A 209 -20.92 13.75 -13.41
CA ASP A 209 -21.83 14.71 -14.04
C ASP A 209 -22.68 14.06 -15.14
N ALA A 210 -24.01 14.09 -14.97
CA ALA A 210 -24.95 13.53 -15.92
C ALA A 210 -24.89 14.19 -17.30
N ALA A 211 -24.59 15.51 -17.36
CA ALA A 211 -24.52 16.22 -18.62
C ALA A 211 -23.37 15.72 -19.50
N SER A 212 -22.21 15.45 -18.90
CA SER A 212 -21.06 14.89 -19.62
C SER A 212 -21.30 13.47 -20.17
N VAL A 213 -22.12 12.65 -19.47
CA VAL A 213 -22.56 11.34 -19.98
C VAL A 213 -23.51 11.50 -21.16
N GLU A 214 -24.48 12.43 -21.09
CA GLU A 214 -25.40 12.71 -22.19
C GLU A 214 -24.68 13.28 -23.43
N GLU A 215 -23.63 14.05 -23.25
CA GLU A 215 -22.78 14.61 -24.30
C GLU A 215 -21.76 13.60 -24.86
N GLY A 216 -21.58 12.45 -24.24
CA GLY A 216 -20.58 11.43 -24.63
C GLY A 216 -19.13 11.83 -24.32
N THR A 217 -18.93 12.71 -23.34
CA THR A 217 -17.63 13.25 -22.95
C THR A 217 -17.15 12.73 -21.59
N HIS A 218 -17.97 11.98 -20.86
CA HIS A 218 -17.63 11.44 -19.55
C HIS A 218 -16.53 10.40 -19.65
N PHE A 219 -15.51 10.50 -18.81
CA PHE A 219 -14.31 9.63 -18.85
C PHE A 219 -14.65 8.14 -18.70
N LEU A 220 -15.63 7.76 -17.86
CA LEU A 220 -16.05 6.36 -17.70
C LEU A 220 -16.67 5.81 -19.00
N GLU A 221 -17.45 6.61 -19.74
CA GLU A 221 -17.97 6.21 -21.05
C GLU A 221 -16.83 6.03 -22.06
N ILE A 222 -15.93 7.02 -22.14
CA ILE A 222 -14.81 7.00 -23.09
C ILE A 222 -13.90 5.80 -22.82
N THR A 223 -13.51 5.57 -21.57
CA THR A 223 -12.61 4.45 -21.21
C THR A 223 -13.28 3.09 -21.42
N PHE A 224 -14.57 2.95 -21.09
CA PHE A 224 -15.33 1.73 -21.32
C PHE A 224 -15.43 1.44 -22.82
N LYS A 225 -15.85 2.41 -23.62
CA LYS A 225 -15.97 2.29 -25.08
C LYS A 225 -14.64 1.92 -25.75
N ASN A 226 -13.54 2.55 -25.34
CA ASN A 226 -12.21 2.25 -25.90
C ASN A 226 -11.78 0.81 -25.62
N ARG A 227 -12.09 0.27 -24.43
CA ARG A 227 -11.80 -1.13 -24.08
C ARG A 227 -12.67 -2.10 -24.88
N LEU A 228 -13.97 -1.81 -25.05
CA LEU A 228 -14.85 -2.62 -25.90
C LEU A 228 -14.43 -2.59 -27.38
N GLN A 229 -13.90 -1.48 -27.85
CA GLN A 229 -13.35 -1.39 -29.21
C GLN A 229 -12.17 -2.35 -29.38
N GLN A 230 -11.26 -2.45 -28.38
CA GLN A 230 -10.16 -3.41 -28.43
C GLN A 230 -10.65 -4.86 -28.48
N LEU A 231 -11.75 -5.19 -27.76
CA LEU A 231 -12.36 -6.52 -27.84
C LEU A 231 -13.03 -6.77 -29.20
N THR A 232 -13.58 -5.74 -29.82
CA THR A 232 -14.15 -5.83 -31.17
C THR A 232 -13.02 -6.05 -32.22
N GLU A 233 -11.90 -5.37 -32.08
CA GLU A 233 -10.72 -5.57 -32.93
C GLU A 233 -10.10 -6.97 -32.78
N LYS A 234 -10.25 -7.59 -31.59
CA LYS A 234 -9.86 -8.99 -31.33
C LYS A 234 -10.92 -10.02 -31.74
N GLU A 235 -12.03 -9.59 -32.36
CA GLU A 235 -13.16 -10.44 -32.76
C GLU A 235 -13.88 -11.15 -31.58
N ILE A 236 -13.72 -10.67 -30.34
CA ILE A 236 -14.42 -11.17 -29.15
C ILE A 236 -15.86 -10.62 -29.12
N LEU A 237 -16.03 -9.37 -29.57
CA LEU A 237 -17.33 -8.70 -29.72
C LEU A 237 -17.64 -8.39 -31.17
N THR A 238 -18.93 -8.42 -31.51
CA THR A 238 -19.45 -7.79 -32.74
C THR A 238 -19.72 -6.30 -32.48
N ALA A 239 -19.74 -5.48 -33.53
CA ALA A 239 -20.10 -4.06 -33.41
C ALA A 239 -21.46 -3.85 -32.75
N GLY A 240 -22.48 -4.69 -33.09
CA GLY A 240 -23.81 -4.58 -32.48
C GLY A 240 -23.83 -4.94 -30.99
N GLU A 241 -23.02 -5.89 -30.52
CA GLU A 241 -22.86 -6.18 -29.09
C GLU A 241 -22.15 -5.04 -28.37
N MET A 242 -21.09 -4.48 -28.97
CA MET A 242 -20.42 -3.29 -28.44
C MET A 242 -21.40 -2.13 -28.23
N ASP A 243 -22.21 -1.78 -29.26
CA ASP A 243 -23.19 -0.71 -29.15
C ASP A 243 -24.24 -0.98 -28.05
N SER A 244 -24.63 -2.24 -27.87
CA SER A 244 -25.57 -2.65 -26.83
C SER A 244 -24.96 -2.47 -25.42
N TYR A 245 -23.71 -2.90 -25.22
CA TYR A 245 -23.03 -2.76 -23.95
C TYR A 245 -22.75 -1.28 -23.60
N VAL A 246 -22.33 -0.45 -24.56
CA VAL A 246 -22.18 1.00 -24.37
C VAL A 246 -23.48 1.65 -23.96
N SER A 247 -24.59 1.30 -24.64
CA SER A 247 -25.92 1.83 -24.32
C SER A 247 -26.38 1.44 -22.92
N GLU A 248 -26.13 0.20 -22.50
CA GLU A 248 -26.46 -0.27 -21.16
C GLU A 248 -25.57 0.38 -20.09
N HIS A 249 -24.27 0.53 -20.34
CA HIS A 249 -23.34 1.24 -19.46
C HIS A 249 -23.82 2.69 -19.22
N ASN A 250 -24.09 3.44 -20.26
CA ASN A 250 -24.55 4.83 -20.14
C ASN A 250 -25.92 4.93 -19.44
N ARG A 251 -26.82 3.98 -19.69
CA ARG A 251 -28.08 3.88 -18.96
C ARG A 251 -27.81 3.66 -17.45
N LEU A 252 -26.90 2.74 -17.08
CA LEU A 252 -26.56 2.48 -15.68
C LEU A 252 -25.89 3.69 -15.03
N LEU A 253 -24.98 4.37 -15.72
CA LEU A 253 -24.40 5.60 -15.19
C LEU A 253 -25.46 6.63 -14.84
N THR A 254 -26.36 6.93 -15.78
CA THR A 254 -27.35 8.00 -15.62
C THR A 254 -28.51 7.64 -14.69
N THR A 255 -28.92 6.36 -14.63
CA THR A 255 -30.14 5.98 -13.88
C THR A 255 -29.85 5.24 -12.57
N VAL A 256 -28.60 4.84 -12.31
CA VAL A 256 -28.21 4.05 -11.13
C VAL A 256 -27.06 4.69 -10.40
N VAL A 257 -25.90 4.88 -11.07
CA VAL A 257 -24.66 5.28 -10.39
C VAL A 257 -24.71 6.74 -9.96
N ILE A 258 -24.99 7.67 -10.89
CA ILE A 258 -25.10 9.12 -10.57
C ILE A 258 -26.16 9.37 -9.48
N PRO A 259 -27.38 8.83 -9.57
CA PRO A 259 -28.36 8.98 -8.49
C PRO A 259 -27.90 8.39 -7.14
N ALA A 260 -27.04 7.36 -7.12
CA ALA A 260 -26.49 6.83 -5.88
C ALA A 260 -25.47 7.79 -5.26
N TYR A 261 -24.64 8.46 -6.07
CA TYR A 261 -23.73 9.51 -5.58
C TYR A 261 -24.50 10.72 -5.05
N ASP A 262 -25.57 11.15 -5.74
CA ASP A 262 -26.45 12.21 -5.26
C ASP A 262 -27.07 11.84 -3.91
N HIS A 263 -27.57 10.60 -3.80
CA HIS A 263 -28.14 10.08 -2.54
C HIS A 263 -27.12 10.07 -1.40
N LEU A 264 -25.86 9.64 -1.67
CA LEU A 264 -24.77 9.67 -0.70
C LEU A 264 -24.50 11.12 -0.24
N ALA A 265 -24.41 12.06 -1.17
CA ALA A 265 -24.18 13.48 -0.88
C ALA A 265 -25.31 14.08 -0.04
N ASP A 266 -26.57 13.75 -0.36
CA ASP A 266 -27.76 14.19 0.38
C ASP A 266 -27.75 13.60 1.80
N GLY A 267 -27.43 12.31 1.96
CA GLY A 267 -27.32 11.65 3.26
C GLY A 267 -26.26 12.28 4.14
N LEU A 268 -25.07 12.54 3.60
CA LEU A 268 -24.00 13.25 4.32
C LEU A 268 -24.40 14.68 4.70
N THR A 269 -25.15 15.35 3.83
CA THR A 269 -25.68 16.70 4.15
C THR A 269 -26.60 16.69 5.37
N VAL A 270 -27.42 15.65 5.53
CA VAL A 270 -28.30 15.46 6.70
C VAL A 270 -27.49 15.23 7.98
N LEU A 271 -26.36 14.52 7.89
CA LEU A 271 -25.49 14.20 9.03
C LEU A 271 -24.58 15.35 9.47
N LYS A 272 -24.42 16.40 8.66
CA LYS A 272 -23.63 17.59 9.04
C LYS A 272 -24.12 18.19 10.34
N GLY A 273 -23.17 18.70 11.13
CA GLY A 273 -23.42 19.23 12.46
C GLY A 273 -23.40 18.19 13.58
N SER A 274 -23.39 16.89 13.28
CA SER A 274 -23.20 15.83 14.27
C SER A 274 -21.72 15.56 14.58
N GLY A 275 -20.81 16.00 13.69
CA GLY A 275 -19.37 15.86 13.86
C GLY A 275 -18.74 16.90 14.79
N LYS A 276 -17.49 16.65 15.19
CA LYS A 276 -16.68 17.63 15.92
C LYS A 276 -15.93 18.52 14.94
N PRO A 277 -15.72 19.82 15.28
CA PRO A 277 -14.88 20.71 14.47
C PRO A 277 -13.48 20.12 14.32
N THR A 278 -12.86 20.34 13.14
CA THR A 278 -11.52 19.88 12.74
C THR A 278 -10.59 19.56 13.88
N CYS A 279 -10.30 18.29 14.09
CA CYS A 279 -9.42 17.86 15.16
C CYS A 279 -8.93 16.44 14.88
N GLY A 280 -7.72 16.21 15.29
CA GLY A 280 -7.17 14.87 15.29
C GLY A 280 -7.90 13.93 16.26
N LEU A 281 -7.63 12.67 16.13
CA LEU A 281 -8.20 11.59 16.94
C LEU A 281 -8.07 11.82 18.46
N ALA A 282 -7.04 12.55 18.90
CA ALA A 282 -6.79 12.82 20.33
C ALA A 282 -7.94 13.53 21.06
N ARG A 283 -8.87 14.17 20.36
CA ARG A 283 -10.06 14.81 20.94
C ARG A 283 -11.25 13.86 21.13
N GLN A 284 -11.17 12.69 20.51
CA GLN A 284 -12.19 11.67 20.68
C GLN A 284 -11.91 10.83 21.94
N GLU A 285 -12.95 10.34 22.58
CA GLU A 285 -12.79 9.34 23.63
C GLU A 285 -12.11 8.11 23.03
N ASN A 286 -11.08 7.57 23.69
CA ASN A 286 -10.24 6.47 23.19
C ASN A 286 -9.45 6.77 21.91
N GLY A 287 -9.50 7.98 21.34
CA GLY A 287 -8.86 8.29 20.07
C GLY A 287 -7.32 8.12 20.08
N ARG A 288 -6.65 8.40 21.22
CA ARG A 288 -5.21 8.13 21.38
C ARG A 288 -4.88 6.64 21.38
N ASP A 289 -5.75 5.83 21.95
CA ASP A 289 -5.55 4.38 22.02
C ASP A 289 -5.79 3.76 20.64
N TYR A 290 -6.83 4.21 19.95
CA TYR A 290 -7.05 3.87 18.54
C TYR A 290 -5.85 4.28 17.67
N TYR A 291 -5.34 5.52 17.80
CA TYR A 291 -4.20 5.98 17.03
C TYR A 291 -2.95 5.13 17.23
N ARG A 292 -2.65 4.68 18.46
CA ARG A 292 -1.55 3.73 18.71
C ARG A 292 -1.74 2.41 17.97
N ALA A 293 -2.97 1.88 17.98
CA ALA A 293 -3.30 0.65 17.26
C ALA A 293 -3.17 0.87 15.74
N LEU A 294 -3.66 2.01 15.23
CA LEU A 294 -3.61 2.38 13.82
C LEU A 294 -2.17 2.55 13.32
N VAL A 295 -1.30 3.24 14.08
CA VAL A 295 0.12 3.37 13.75
C VAL A 295 0.76 1.99 13.56
N ARG A 296 0.49 1.05 14.47
CA ARG A 296 1.01 -0.33 14.35
C ARG A 296 0.50 -1.03 13.10
N LEU A 297 -0.81 -0.95 12.82
CA LEU A 297 -1.43 -1.58 11.66
C LEU A 297 -0.92 -0.96 10.34
N ARG A 298 -0.89 0.36 10.25
CA ARG A 298 -0.55 1.08 9.02
C ARG A 298 0.94 1.09 8.71
N THR A 299 1.79 1.14 9.75
CA THR A 299 3.24 1.26 9.55
C THR A 299 4.02 -0.02 9.79
N GLY A 300 3.45 -1.01 10.49
CA GLY A 300 4.17 -2.22 10.93
C GLY A 300 5.24 -1.95 11.99
N SER A 301 5.38 -0.72 12.50
CA SER A 301 6.30 -0.38 13.59
C SER A 301 5.72 -0.78 14.95
N TYR A 302 6.58 -1.34 15.80
CA TYR A 302 6.23 -1.72 17.18
C TYR A 302 6.81 -0.77 18.23
N ARG A 303 7.40 0.36 17.78
CA ARG A 303 7.87 1.42 18.68
C ARG A 303 6.69 2.08 19.39
N ASP A 304 6.89 2.55 20.61
CA ASP A 304 5.92 3.44 21.22
C ASP A 304 5.96 4.84 20.55
N ILE A 305 4.88 5.62 20.75
CA ILE A 305 4.75 6.95 20.10
C ILE A 305 5.92 7.88 20.48
N ASP A 306 6.43 7.83 21.71
CA ASP A 306 7.53 8.67 22.14
C ASP A 306 8.86 8.22 21.51
N GLU A 307 9.04 6.93 21.26
CA GLU A 307 10.20 6.41 20.49
C GLU A 307 10.13 6.87 19.04
N ILE A 308 8.95 6.81 18.40
CA ILE A 308 8.74 7.31 17.03
C ILE A 308 9.05 8.81 16.98
N LYS A 309 8.51 9.61 17.92
CA LYS A 309 8.79 11.05 18.00
C LYS A 309 10.28 11.35 18.12
N ARG A 310 11.00 10.60 18.97
CA ARG A 310 12.46 10.76 19.12
C ARG A 310 13.22 10.40 17.84
N LEU A 311 12.82 9.34 17.16
CA LEU A 311 13.42 8.92 15.89
C LEU A 311 13.23 9.99 14.81
N LEU A 312 11.99 10.42 14.59
CA LEU A 312 11.64 11.46 13.61
C LEU A 312 12.31 12.81 13.92
N ALA A 313 12.29 13.25 15.19
CA ALA A 313 12.87 14.53 15.58
C ALA A 313 14.40 14.56 15.42
N ARG A 314 15.07 13.43 15.70
CA ARG A 314 16.52 13.31 15.48
C ARG A 314 16.86 13.42 13.99
N ASP A 315 16.13 12.72 13.16
CA ASP A 315 16.34 12.71 11.71
C ASP A 315 15.98 14.07 11.08
N LEU A 316 14.83 14.63 11.44
CA LEU A 316 14.41 15.97 11.01
C LEU A 316 15.47 17.02 11.32
N ARG A 317 16.02 16.98 12.54
CA ARG A 317 17.09 17.90 12.97
C ARG A 317 18.33 17.72 12.11
N PHE A 318 18.76 16.50 11.88
CA PHE A 318 19.93 16.19 11.03
C PHE A 318 19.73 16.74 9.59
N ASN A 319 18.57 16.50 9.00
CA ASN A 319 18.25 16.97 7.64
C ASN A 319 18.21 18.49 7.57
N TYR A 320 17.60 19.15 8.58
CA TYR A 320 17.56 20.61 8.67
C TYR A 320 18.97 21.23 8.82
N GLU A 321 19.78 20.73 9.75
CA GLU A 321 21.16 21.20 9.96
C GLU A 321 22.01 20.99 8.70
N SER A 322 21.86 19.87 8.00
CA SER A 322 22.54 19.56 6.75
C SER A 322 22.11 20.50 5.61
N LEU A 323 20.81 20.77 5.49
CA LEU A 323 20.25 21.71 4.51
C LEU A 323 20.78 23.12 4.73
N VAL A 324 20.76 23.61 5.98
CA VAL A 324 21.27 24.93 6.35
C VAL A 324 22.77 25.04 6.06
N ALA A 325 23.54 24.01 6.38
CA ALA A 325 24.98 23.98 6.11
C ALA A 325 25.30 24.04 4.62
N LEU A 326 24.56 23.26 3.81
CA LEU A 326 24.74 23.23 2.35
C LEU A 326 24.37 24.56 1.70
N LEU A 327 23.27 25.18 2.09
CA LEU A 327 22.82 26.47 1.59
C LEU A 327 23.74 27.63 2.04
N SER A 328 24.37 27.50 3.21
CA SER A 328 25.33 28.50 3.73
C SER A 328 26.66 28.40 2.98
N ALA A 329 27.10 27.18 2.65
CA ALA A 329 28.34 26.95 1.88
C ALA A 329 28.18 27.37 0.40
N ASN A 330 26.96 27.30 -0.17
CA ASN A 330 26.68 27.56 -1.56
C ASN A 330 25.48 28.52 -1.73
N PRO A 331 25.65 29.83 -1.51
CA PRO A 331 24.56 30.80 -1.58
C PRO A 331 23.78 30.84 -2.91
N ALA A 332 24.43 30.44 -4.03
CA ALA A 332 23.81 30.37 -5.35
C ALA A 332 22.66 29.33 -5.40
N LEU A 333 22.68 28.32 -4.56
CA LEU A 333 21.61 27.31 -4.49
C LEU A 333 20.26 27.92 -4.10
N LYS A 334 20.23 29.02 -3.35
CA LYS A 334 18.98 29.72 -3.01
C LYS A 334 18.26 30.24 -4.26
N GLU A 335 19.01 30.73 -5.23
CA GLU A 335 18.46 31.18 -6.51
C GLU A 335 17.97 30.00 -7.36
N MET A 336 18.70 28.88 -7.32
CA MET A 336 18.30 27.64 -8.01
C MET A 336 17.00 27.08 -7.42
N ILE A 337 16.85 27.05 -6.09
CA ILE A 337 15.59 26.60 -5.43
C ILE A 337 14.41 27.46 -5.91
N VAL A 338 14.58 28.77 -6.00
CA VAL A 338 13.50 29.67 -6.44
C VAL A 338 13.15 29.48 -7.92
N LYS A 339 14.16 29.19 -8.75
CA LYS A 339 14.00 29.01 -10.20
C LYS A 339 13.54 27.60 -10.57
N SER A 340 13.78 26.61 -9.71
CA SER A 340 13.54 25.18 -9.96
C SER A 340 14.00 24.76 -11.36
N PRO A 341 15.32 24.86 -11.69
CA PRO A 341 15.78 24.60 -13.04
C PRO A 341 15.69 23.11 -13.35
N SER A 342 15.24 22.78 -14.56
CA SER A 342 15.40 21.46 -15.14
C SER A 342 16.88 21.24 -15.49
N LEU A 343 17.54 20.28 -14.85
CA LEU A 343 18.94 19.93 -15.07
C LEU A 343 19.12 18.51 -15.64
N LEU A 344 18.08 17.68 -15.58
CA LEU A 344 18.09 16.37 -16.20
C LEU A 344 18.07 16.51 -17.74
N PRO A 345 18.63 15.55 -18.47
CA PRO A 345 18.39 15.48 -19.90
C PRO A 345 16.90 15.32 -20.18
N GLU A 346 16.43 15.88 -21.30
CA GLU A 346 15.05 15.69 -21.73
C GLU A 346 14.78 14.21 -21.98
N MET A 347 13.84 13.62 -21.25
CA MET A 347 13.48 12.20 -21.31
C MET A 347 11.98 12.05 -21.19
N THR A 348 11.39 11.12 -21.96
CA THR A 348 10.00 10.70 -21.75
C THR A 348 9.88 9.85 -20.48
N PRO A 349 8.68 9.71 -19.89
CA PRO A 349 8.48 8.82 -18.74
C PRO A 349 8.94 7.38 -19.01
N GLU A 350 8.74 6.86 -20.23
CA GLU A 350 9.19 5.53 -20.65
C GLU A 350 10.72 5.45 -20.71
N GLU A 351 11.40 6.50 -21.17
CA GLU A 351 12.86 6.56 -21.19
C GLU A 351 13.44 6.64 -19.79
N ILE A 352 12.82 7.40 -18.89
CA ILE A 352 13.19 7.43 -17.47
C ILE A 352 13.04 6.05 -16.84
N LEU A 353 11.91 5.39 -17.06
CA LEU A 353 11.65 4.06 -16.50
C LEU A 353 12.64 3.02 -17.04
N ALA A 354 13.00 3.10 -18.32
CA ALA A 354 14.01 2.24 -18.94
C ALA A 354 15.42 2.50 -18.39
N ASP A 355 15.80 3.76 -18.15
CA ASP A 355 17.07 4.13 -17.52
C ASP A 355 17.14 3.55 -16.10
N LEU A 356 16.12 3.80 -15.27
CA LEU A 356 16.03 3.26 -13.91
C LEU A 356 16.08 1.73 -13.90
N GLN A 357 15.40 1.06 -14.82
CA GLN A 357 15.45 -0.39 -14.94
C GLN A 357 16.86 -0.91 -15.31
N SER A 358 17.59 -0.18 -16.17
CA SER A 358 18.94 -0.55 -16.56
C SER A 358 19.96 -0.43 -15.43
N GLU A 359 19.67 0.43 -14.45
CA GLU A 359 20.51 0.68 -13.27
C GLU A 359 20.24 -0.31 -12.12
N ILE A 360 19.25 -1.21 -12.25
CA ILE A 360 19.10 -2.37 -11.37
C ILE A 360 20.27 -3.31 -11.62
N GLY A 361 21.40 -2.96 -11.07
CA GLY A 361 22.66 -3.63 -11.30
C GLY A 361 23.00 -4.60 -10.16
N GLU A 362 24.27 -4.51 -9.73
CA GLU A 362 24.83 -5.44 -8.75
C GLU A 362 24.30 -5.24 -7.31
N GLU A 363 23.53 -4.18 -7.06
CA GLU A 363 23.00 -3.85 -5.72
C GLU A 363 21.61 -4.44 -5.46
N PHE A 364 20.90 -4.86 -6.50
CA PHE A 364 19.56 -5.41 -6.41
C PHE A 364 19.51 -6.82 -7.02
N PRO A 365 18.80 -7.78 -6.43
CA PRO A 365 18.68 -9.11 -7.00
C PRO A 365 17.87 -9.09 -8.30
N PRO A 366 18.24 -9.89 -9.31
CA PRO A 366 17.46 -10.00 -10.52
C PRO A 366 16.08 -10.59 -10.21
N ILE A 367 15.06 -10.11 -10.93
CA ILE A 367 13.70 -10.67 -10.80
C ILE A 367 13.76 -12.18 -11.11
N PRO A 368 13.27 -13.04 -10.21
CA PRO A 368 13.28 -14.49 -10.42
C PRO A 368 12.51 -14.91 -11.68
N ALA A 369 12.95 -15.98 -12.33
CA ALA A 369 12.24 -16.53 -13.47
C ALA A 369 10.88 -17.10 -13.01
N GLY A 370 9.79 -16.66 -13.65
CA GLY A 370 8.47 -17.20 -13.37
C GLY A 370 8.20 -18.53 -14.05
N ARG A 371 7.17 -19.24 -13.61
CA ARG A 371 6.73 -20.50 -14.21
C ARG A 371 6.44 -20.39 -15.71
N ASN A 372 5.89 -19.27 -16.14
CA ASN A 372 5.45 -19.05 -17.53
C ASN A 372 6.45 -18.28 -18.39
N SER A 373 7.62 -17.91 -17.89
CA SER A 373 8.70 -17.17 -18.62
C SER A 373 8.22 -15.94 -19.44
N ALA A 374 7.00 -15.45 -19.20
CA ALA A 374 6.49 -14.29 -19.90
C ALA A 374 7.22 -13.02 -19.47
N PRO A 375 7.59 -12.14 -20.41
CA PRO A 375 8.29 -10.92 -20.09
C PRO A 375 7.43 -9.98 -19.24
N ILE A 376 8.06 -9.32 -18.28
CA ILE A 376 7.42 -8.24 -17.54
C ILE A 376 7.34 -7.01 -18.45
N ARG A 377 6.15 -6.47 -18.58
CA ARG A 377 5.87 -5.25 -19.36
C ARG A 377 5.35 -4.19 -18.42
N SER A 378 5.74 -2.96 -18.67
CA SER A 378 5.21 -1.78 -17.98
C SER A 378 4.56 -0.85 -18.99
N THR A 379 3.46 -0.25 -18.61
CA THR A 379 2.74 0.78 -19.39
C THR A 379 2.58 1.99 -18.49
N ILE A 380 2.82 3.17 -19.04
CA ILE A 380 2.56 4.43 -18.37
C ILE A 380 1.33 5.07 -19.01
N LYS A 381 0.40 5.54 -18.19
CA LYS A 381 -0.78 6.29 -18.60
C LYS A 381 -0.90 7.55 -17.77
N TYR A 382 -1.47 8.58 -18.35
CA TYR A 382 -1.95 9.74 -17.60
C TYR A 382 -3.40 9.53 -17.17
N VAL A 383 -3.72 9.92 -15.92
CA VAL A 383 -5.10 9.95 -15.46
C VAL A 383 -5.90 10.96 -16.26
N ASP A 384 -7.22 10.75 -16.36
CA ASP A 384 -8.08 11.72 -17.05
C ASP A 384 -8.07 13.07 -16.30
N ALA A 385 -8.14 14.18 -17.04
CA ALA A 385 -8.09 15.53 -16.47
C ALA A 385 -9.18 15.79 -15.42
N SER A 386 -10.32 15.13 -15.49
CA SER A 386 -11.39 15.22 -14.49
C SER A 386 -11.06 14.54 -13.16
N LEU A 387 -10.11 13.60 -13.17
CA LEU A 387 -9.63 12.87 -11.99
C LEU A 387 -8.39 13.50 -11.34
N GLU A 388 -7.68 14.41 -12.02
CA GLU A 388 -6.42 14.98 -11.52
C GLU A 388 -6.54 15.64 -10.14
N ALA A 389 -7.67 16.30 -9.86
CA ALA A 389 -7.90 16.96 -8.57
C ALA A 389 -8.09 15.99 -7.40
N TYR A 390 -8.36 14.72 -7.69
CA TYR A 390 -8.72 13.67 -6.73
C TYR A 390 -7.75 12.49 -6.75
N SER A 391 -6.75 12.51 -7.62
CA SER A 391 -5.75 11.46 -7.77
C SER A 391 -4.43 11.84 -7.09
N ALA A 392 -3.69 10.84 -6.62
CA ALA A 392 -2.30 11.02 -6.21
C ALA A 392 -1.44 11.51 -7.39
N PRO A 393 -0.25 12.08 -7.14
CA PRO A 393 0.70 12.48 -8.19
C PRO A 393 1.07 11.35 -9.16
N ALA A 394 1.18 10.15 -8.64
CA ALA A 394 1.26 8.91 -9.40
C ALA A 394 0.81 7.75 -8.53
N PHE A 395 0.53 6.61 -9.17
CA PHE A 395 0.27 5.35 -8.48
C PHE A 395 0.55 4.15 -9.39
N TYR A 396 1.10 3.10 -8.80
CA TYR A 396 1.27 1.82 -9.45
C TYR A 396 0.05 0.93 -9.21
N MET A 397 -0.62 0.53 -10.26
CA MET A 397 -1.70 -0.46 -10.19
C MET A 397 -1.10 -1.86 -10.16
N MET A 398 -1.20 -2.51 -9.01
CA MET A 398 -0.71 -3.87 -8.84
C MET A 398 -1.44 -4.84 -9.76
N PRO A 399 -0.72 -5.64 -10.56
CA PRO A 399 -1.35 -6.67 -11.38
C PRO A 399 -1.88 -7.82 -10.51
N PRO A 400 -2.80 -8.65 -11.03
CA PRO A 400 -3.25 -9.86 -10.36
C PRO A 400 -2.09 -10.75 -9.90
N ILE A 401 -2.28 -11.43 -8.77
CA ILE A 401 -1.21 -12.25 -8.18
C ILE A 401 -0.83 -13.47 -9.03
N ASP A 402 -1.71 -13.92 -9.88
CA ASP A 402 -1.55 -15.04 -10.80
C ASP A 402 -1.24 -14.60 -12.26
N ASN A 403 -1.20 -13.28 -12.53
CA ASN A 403 -0.79 -12.72 -13.82
C ASN A 403 -0.06 -11.39 -13.66
N ILE A 404 1.22 -11.44 -13.32
CA ILE A 404 2.06 -10.25 -13.02
C ILE A 404 2.80 -9.68 -14.24
N CYS A 405 2.44 -10.11 -15.45
CA CYS A 405 3.20 -9.73 -16.64
C CYS A 405 2.93 -8.32 -17.15
N ASN A 406 1.74 -7.79 -16.88
CA ASN A 406 1.33 -6.46 -17.34
C ASN A 406 1.20 -5.52 -16.12
N ASN A 407 1.99 -4.46 -16.11
CA ASN A 407 2.08 -3.52 -15.00
C ASN A 407 1.70 -2.13 -15.49
N LEU A 408 0.87 -1.41 -14.74
CA LEU A 408 0.38 -0.08 -15.08
C LEU A 408 0.85 0.93 -14.04
N ILE A 409 1.49 2.00 -14.50
CA ILE A 409 1.80 3.21 -13.72
C ILE A 409 0.92 4.34 -14.24
N CYS A 410 0.11 4.92 -13.37
CA CYS A 410 -0.69 6.09 -13.68
C CYS A 410 0.01 7.35 -13.18
N LEU A 411 0.09 8.37 -14.03
CA LEU A 411 0.67 9.67 -13.72
C LEU A 411 -0.40 10.75 -13.72
N ASN A 412 -0.36 11.63 -12.73
CA ASN A 412 -1.13 12.87 -12.72
C ASN A 412 -0.31 13.94 -13.43
N ALA A 413 -0.74 14.40 -14.60
CA ALA A 413 0.00 15.35 -15.42
C ALA A 413 0.30 16.66 -14.67
N LYS A 414 -0.63 17.13 -13.83
CA LYS A 414 -0.51 18.36 -13.05
C LYS A 414 0.62 18.32 -12.02
N ASP A 415 0.90 17.14 -11.46
CA ASP A 415 1.85 16.98 -10.36
C ASP A 415 3.22 16.45 -10.83
N THR A 416 3.37 16.15 -12.12
CA THR A 416 4.58 15.57 -12.71
C THR A 416 5.22 16.47 -13.77
N GLU A 417 5.02 17.80 -13.68
CA GLU A 417 5.60 18.79 -14.61
C GLU A 417 7.11 19.02 -14.39
N ASP A 418 7.61 18.78 -13.17
CA ASP A 418 9.03 18.94 -12.81
C ASP A 418 9.82 17.66 -13.10
N ASP A 419 10.91 17.76 -13.88
CA ASP A 419 11.71 16.63 -14.34
C ASP A 419 12.26 15.77 -13.21
N LEU A 420 12.78 16.41 -12.14
CA LEU A 420 13.31 15.68 -10.99
C LEU A 420 12.19 14.99 -10.23
N SER A 421 11.05 15.66 -10.05
CA SER A 421 9.87 15.08 -9.43
C SER A 421 9.38 13.86 -10.21
N LEU A 422 9.25 13.97 -11.53
CA LEU A 422 8.88 12.85 -12.39
C LEU A 422 9.88 11.70 -12.30
N PHE A 423 11.20 11.99 -12.33
CA PHE A 423 12.25 10.98 -12.23
C PHE A 423 12.18 10.20 -10.92
N THR A 424 12.08 10.90 -9.78
CA THR A 424 12.03 10.28 -8.46
C THR A 424 10.69 9.57 -8.22
N THR A 425 9.59 10.08 -8.76
CA THR A 425 8.27 9.43 -8.73
C THR A 425 8.29 8.13 -9.53
N LEU A 426 8.90 8.09 -10.71
CA LEU A 426 9.03 6.85 -11.49
C LEU A 426 10.00 5.86 -10.83
N ALA A 427 10.95 6.31 -10.03
CA ALA A 427 11.75 5.42 -9.19
C ALA A 427 10.91 4.82 -8.05
N HIS A 428 9.99 5.59 -7.46
CA HIS A 428 9.05 5.15 -6.41
C HIS A 428 8.03 4.13 -6.95
N GLU A 429 7.34 4.47 -8.05
CA GLU A 429 6.27 3.64 -8.61
C GLU A 429 6.79 2.47 -9.45
N GLY A 430 7.92 2.66 -10.13
CA GLY A 430 8.48 1.72 -11.10
C GLY A 430 9.69 0.94 -10.60
N TYR A 431 10.87 1.33 -11.07
CA TYR A 431 12.14 0.67 -10.79
C TYR A 431 13.09 1.57 -9.98
N PRO A 432 13.63 1.07 -8.85
CA PRO A 432 13.38 -0.21 -8.20
C PRO A 432 12.26 -0.19 -7.13
N GLY A 433 11.24 0.67 -7.30
CA GLY A 433 10.15 0.89 -6.36
C GLY A 433 9.06 -0.17 -6.37
N HIS A 434 7.79 0.26 -6.33
CA HIS A 434 6.63 -0.61 -6.17
C HIS A 434 6.50 -1.72 -7.22
N LEU A 435 6.71 -1.40 -8.50
CA LEU A 435 6.63 -2.39 -9.58
C LEU A 435 7.68 -3.49 -9.36
N TYR A 436 8.94 -3.10 -9.17
CA TYR A 436 10.02 -4.06 -8.95
C TYR A 436 9.79 -4.90 -7.69
N GLN A 437 9.43 -4.27 -6.56
CA GLN A 437 9.13 -4.95 -5.30
C GLN A 437 8.04 -6.00 -5.47
N THR A 438 6.92 -5.60 -6.10
CA THR A 438 5.75 -6.46 -6.32
C THR A 438 6.09 -7.64 -7.21
N VAL A 439 6.69 -7.37 -8.36
CA VAL A 439 7.03 -8.41 -9.34
C VAL A 439 8.09 -9.37 -8.78
N TYR A 440 9.11 -8.86 -8.10
CA TYR A 440 10.13 -9.70 -7.47
C TYR A 440 9.50 -10.63 -6.41
N SER A 441 8.75 -10.07 -5.46
CA SER A 441 8.15 -10.85 -4.37
C SER A 441 7.20 -11.92 -4.89
N LYS A 442 6.34 -11.58 -5.86
CA LYS A 442 5.41 -12.55 -6.46
C LYS A 442 6.15 -13.66 -7.22
N ARG A 443 7.20 -13.34 -8.00
CA ARG A 443 8.02 -14.35 -8.69
C ARG A 443 8.76 -15.27 -7.71
N TYR A 444 9.30 -14.70 -6.64
CA TYR A 444 9.94 -15.47 -5.59
C TYR A 444 8.95 -16.43 -4.91
N GLN A 445 7.77 -15.95 -4.52
CA GLN A 445 6.71 -16.77 -3.93
C GLN A 445 6.25 -17.89 -4.88
N GLU A 446 6.10 -17.58 -6.17
CA GLU A 446 5.75 -18.56 -7.21
C GLU A 446 6.83 -19.65 -7.34
N GLN A 447 8.12 -19.27 -7.34
CA GLN A 447 9.25 -20.18 -7.42
C GLN A 447 9.34 -21.11 -6.22
N GLU A 448 9.17 -20.55 -5.01
CA GLU A 448 9.23 -21.30 -3.75
C GLU A 448 7.91 -21.96 -3.37
N ASN A 449 6.87 -21.81 -4.21
CA ASN A 449 5.52 -22.33 -3.97
C ASN A 449 4.89 -21.86 -2.64
N ILE A 450 5.12 -20.61 -2.30
CA ILE A 450 4.59 -19.93 -1.10
C ILE A 450 3.19 -19.40 -1.43
N LEU A 451 2.23 -19.60 -0.54
CA LEU A 451 0.91 -18.96 -0.65
C LEU A 451 1.06 -17.43 -0.63
N PRO A 452 0.50 -16.68 -1.60
CA PRO A 452 0.70 -15.23 -1.72
C PRO A 452 -0.13 -14.42 -0.71
N LEU A 453 -0.16 -14.87 0.53
CA LEU A 453 -0.92 -14.27 1.62
C LEU A 453 -0.49 -12.84 1.93
N GLY A 454 0.82 -12.57 1.89
CA GLY A 454 1.36 -11.23 2.08
C GLY A 454 0.87 -10.19 1.05
N ASN A 455 0.35 -10.65 -0.09
CA ASN A 455 -0.16 -9.78 -1.14
C ASN A 455 -1.60 -9.29 -0.90
N VAL A 456 -2.34 -9.96 0.00
CA VAL A 456 -3.70 -9.57 0.42
C VAL A 456 -3.69 -8.87 1.78
N LEU A 457 -2.61 -9.01 2.55
CA LEU A 457 -2.42 -8.32 3.82
C LEU A 457 -1.67 -7.00 3.58
N TYR A 458 -2.22 -5.91 4.10
CA TYR A 458 -1.63 -4.60 3.89
C TYR A 458 -0.61 -4.24 4.98
N TYR A 459 0.65 -4.06 4.57
CA TYR A 459 1.74 -3.55 5.41
C TYR A 459 2.29 -2.24 4.82
N GLY A 460 1.50 -1.17 4.93
CA GLY A 460 1.80 0.11 4.29
C GLY A 460 3.19 0.65 4.58
N GLY A 461 3.64 0.59 5.83
CA GLY A 461 4.98 1.07 6.17
C GLY A 461 6.12 0.26 5.54
N PHE A 462 5.92 -1.03 5.26
CA PHE A 462 6.91 -1.82 4.51
C PHE A 462 6.91 -1.46 3.02
N VAL A 463 5.72 -1.40 2.43
CA VAL A 463 5.56 -1.14 0.99
C VAL A 463 6.02 0.27 0.63
N GLU A 464 5.49 1.26 1.34
CA GLU A 464 5.84 2.68 1.12
C GLU A 464 7.26 3.01 1.61
N GLY A 465 7.68 2.38 2.72
CA GLY A 465 9.04 2.55 3.24
C GLY A 465 10.10 2.07 2.26
N TRP A 466 9.86 0.94 1.55
CA TRP A 466 10.72 0.48 0.47
C TRP A 466 10.75 1.48 -0.68
N ALA A 467 9.59 1.92 -1.16
CA ALA A 467 9.51 2.85 -2.28
C ALA A 467 10.18 4.20 -1.94
N MET A 468 10.01 4.71 -0.70
CA MET A 468 10.74 5.89 -0.23
C MET A 468 12.25 5.66 -0.12
N TYR A 469 12.69 4.47 0.31
CA TYR A 469 14.10 4.14 0.41
C TYR A 469 14.79 4.20 -0.96
N VAL A 470 14.14 3.66 -1.99
CA VAL A 470 14.68 3.68 -3.35
C VAL A 470 14.45 5.01 -4.09
N GLU A 471 13.34 5.71 -3.81
CA GLU A 471 13.10 7.09 -4.29
C GLU A 471 14.25 8.01 -3.87
N LEU A 472 14.58 8.00 -2.57
CA LEU A 472 15.68 8.81 -2.05
C LEU A 472 17.06 8.34 -2.56
N GLY A 473 17.21 7.06 -2.86
CA GLY A 473 18.39 6.51 -3.54
C GLY A 473 18.54 6.98 -4.99
N SER A 474 17.43 7.16 -5.71
CA SER A 474 17.44 7.55 -7.12
C SER A 474 18.02 8.95 -7.40
N PHE A 475 18.08 9.80 -6.36
CA PHE A 475 18.78 11.10 -6.47
C PHE A 475 20.24 10.95 -6.87
N ASP A 476 20.92 9.87 -6.49
CA ASP A 476 22.32 9.64 -6.88
C ASP A 476 22.43 9.42 -8.40
N ARG A 477 21.47 8.69 -9.00
CA ARG A 477 21.38 8.53 -10.46
C ARG A 477 21.01 9.84 -11.16
N ALA A 478 20.06 10.60 -10.60
CA ALA A 478 19.72 11.93 -11.15
C ALA A 478 20.93 12.88 -11.16
N ILE A 479 21.73 12.87 -10.09
CA ILE A 479 22.99 13.62 -9.99
C ILE A 479 23.98 13.18 -11.08
N GLU A 480 24.13 11.89 -11.31
CA GLU A 480 25.01 11.36 -12.35
C GLU A 480 24.58 11.82 -13.76
N LEU A 481 23.30 11.69 -14.06
CA LEU A 481 22.74 12.08 -15.36
C LEU A 481 22.91 13.59 -15.61
N ALA A 482 22.48 14.42 -14.67
CA ALA A 482 22.56 15.87 -14.76
C ALA A 482 24.01 16.38 -14.75
N GLY A 483 24.88 15.76 -13.96
CA GLY A 483 26.28 16.15 -13.77
C GLY A 483 27.12 16.08 -15.02
N LYS A 484 26.68 15.36 -16.07
CA LYS A 484 27.33 15.32 -17.38
C LYS A 484 27.33 16.71 -18.07
N SER A 485 26.31 17.52 -17.80
CA SER A 485 26.15 18.86 -18.41
C SER A 485 26.14 20.00 -17.39
N HIS A 486 25.80 19.70 -16.13
CA HIS A 486 25.54 20.64 -15.05
C HIS A 486 26.34 20.27 -13.80
N PRO A 487 27.60 20.77 -13.63
CA PRO A 487 28.42 20.45 -12.46
C PRO A 487 27.78 20.85 -11.12
N GLU A 488 26.88 21.82 -11.11
CA GLU A 488 26.11 22.28 -9.95
C GLU A 488 24.99 21.31 -9.52
N ALA A 489 24.58 20.37 -10.37
CA ALA A 489 23.48 19.46 -10.14
C ALA A 489 23.65 18.66 -8.84
N ALA A 490 24.87 18.22 -8.52
CA ALA A 490 25.14 17.45 -7.32
C ALA A 490 24.73 18.19 -6.04
N ALA A 491 25.09 19.47 -5.92
CA ALA A 491 24.74 20.26 -4.74
C ALA A 491 23.24 20.63 -4.74
N TYR A 492 22.67 20.94 -5.90
CA TYR A 492 21.26 21.30 -6.03
C TYR A 492 20.34 20.12 -5.71
N TYR A 493 20.57 18.96 -6.31
CA TYR A 493 19.74 17.77 -6.06
C TYR A 493 19.93 17.21 -4.66
N GLN A 494 21.11 17.41 -4.04
CA GLN A 494 21.26 17.11 -2.61
C GLN A 494 20.39 18.04 -1.74
N VAL A 495 20.20 19.30 -2.10
CA VAL A 495 19.24 20.18 -1.42
C VAL A 495 17.82 19.65 -1.60
N CYS A 496 17.42 19.27 -2.82
CA CYS A 496 16.08 18.72 -3.09
C CYS A 496 15.83 17.43 -2.30
N ARG A 497 16.80 16.53 -2.22
CA ARG A 497 16.73 15.31 -1.41
C ARG A 497 16.55 15.60 0.10
N LEU A 498 17.34 16.52 0.64
CA LEU A 498 17.22 16.93 2.05
C LEU A 498 15.89 17.64 2.34
N ASP A 499 15.38 18.46 1.41
CA ASP A 499 14.08 19.11 1.54
C ASP A 499 12.94 18.08 1.53
N ARG A 500 13.00 17.08 0.64
CA ARG A 500 12.04 15.96 0.59
C ARG A 500 12.01 15.20 1.92
N GLN A 501 13.17 14.83 2.45
CA GLN A 501 13.28 14.16 3.76
C GLN A 501 12.78 15.05 4.90
N PHE A 502 13.15 16.32 4.91
CA PHE A 502 12.71 17.29 5.91
C PHE A 502 11.19 17.44 5.93
N ARG A 503 10.55 17.61 4.77
CA ARG A 503 9.10 17.77 4.66
C ARG A 503 8.36 16.54 5.16
N LEU A 504 8.74 15.35 4.70
CA LEU A 504 8.09 14.10 5.11
C LEU A 504 8.30 13.80 6.59
N GLY A 505 9.49 14.06 7.13
CA GLY A 505 9.76 13.97 8.56
C GLY A 505 8.93 14.93 9.39
N LEU A 506 8.77 16.17 8.93
CA LEU A 506 7.90 17.16 9.55
C LEU A 506 6.44 16.73 9.51
N TYR A 507 5.92 16.31 8.35
CA TYR A 507 4.54 15.88 8.19
C TYR A 507 4.22 14.66 9.07
N SER A 508 5.15 13.73 9.21
CA SER A 508 5.04 12.60 10.14
C SER A 508 5.00 13.03 11.61
N LEU A 509 5.76 14.05 12.00
CA LEU A 509 5.67 14.62 13.35
C LEU A 509 4.37 15.39 13.58
N LEU A 510 3.88 16.11 12.56
CA LEU A 510 2.59 16.79 12.62
C LEU A 510 1.43 15.82 12.74
N ASP A 511 1.49 14.67 12.08
CA ASP A 511 0.50 13.59 12.21
C ASP A 511 0.37 13.15 13.69
N ILE A 512 1.48 12.86 14.35
CA ILE A 512 1.50 12.52 15.78
C ILE A 512 1.01 13.70 16.64
N ALA A 513 1.45 14.92 16.33
CA ALA A 513 1.06 16.11 17.09
C ALA A 513 -0.47 16.33 17.03
N ILE A 514 -1.08 16.15 15.88
CA ILE A 514 -2.52 16.33 15.66
C ILE A 514 -3.31 15.19 16.29
N HIS A 515 -2.95 13.93 15.97
CA HIS A 515 -3.76 12.75 16.33
C HIS A 515 -3.48 12.19 17.72
N TYR A 516 -2.32 12.48 18.30
CA TYR A 516 -1.94 11.98 19.62
C TYR A 516 -1.74 13.08 20.66
N ASP A 517 -1.04 14.16 20.33
CA ASP A 517 -0.75 15.25 21.28
C ASP A 517 -1.87 16.31 21.33
N ASN A 518 -2.85 16.25 20.42
CA ASN A 518 -3.99 17.19 20.34
C ASN A 518 -3.59 18.61 19.89
N ALA A 519 -2.59 18.73 19.00
CA ALA A 519 -2.20 20.03 18.46
C ALA A 519 -3.33 20.65 17.63
N SER A 520 -3.59 21.92 17.89
CA SER A 520 -4.50 22.74 17.09
C SER A 520 -3.80 23.24 15.81
N PHE A 521 -4.59 23.74 14.86
CA PHE A 521 -4.02 24.43 13.69
C PHE A 521 -3.08 25.59 14.09
N GLU A 522 -3.43 26.35 15.12
CA GLU A 522 -2.59 27.43 15.62
C GLU A 522 -1.24 26.93 16.16
N ASP A 523 -1.20 25.78 16.83
CA ASP A 523 0.03 25.18 17.33
C ASP A 523 0.91 24.70 16.16
N VAL A 524 0.32 24.06 15.15
CA VAL A 524 1.01 23.64 13.92
C VAL A 524 1.54 24.85 13.16
N GLN A 525 0.74 25.90 13.00
CA GLN A 525 1.15 27.12 12.33
C GLN A 525 2.33 27.79 13.03
N LYS A 526 2.32 27.89 14.35
CA LYS A 526 3.44 28.44 15.14
C LYS A 526 4.72 27.64 14.92
N LEU A 527 4.64 26.30 14.95
CA LEU A 527 5.79 25.43 14.69
C LEU A 527 6.34 25.65 13.28
N CYS A 528 5.47 25.63 12.28
CA CYS A 528 5.86 25.78 10.87
C CYS A 528 6.48 27.16 10.59
N TYR A 529 5.97 28.22 11.22
CA TYR A 529 6.54 29.58 11.11
C TYR A 529 7.96 29.66 11.70
N CYS A 530 8.23 28.95 12.80
CA CYS A 530 9.59 28.84 13.35
C CYS A 530 10.58 28.15 12.39
N LEU A 531 10.06 27.31 11.49
CA LEU A 531 10.85 26.58 10.46
C LEU A 531 10.91 27.35 9.12
N GLY A 532 10.30 28.53 9.03
CA GLY A 532 10.29 29.36 7.82
C GLY A 532 9.15 29.04 6.84
N LEU A 533 8.23 28.15 7.20
CA LEU A 533 7.05 27.82 6.41
C LEU A 533 5.91 28.78 6.79
N THR A 534 5.68 29.83 5.99
CA THR A 534 4.83 30.96 6.36
C THR A 534 3.55 31.11 5.55
N ASP A 535 3.34 30.29 4.51
CA ASP A 535 2.10 30.32 3.73
C ASP A 535 0.95 29.65 4.51
N SER A 536 0.07 30.50 5.05
CA SER A 536 -1.03 30.07 5.90
C SER A 536 -2.08 29.21 5.16
N ALA A 537 -2.27 29.42 3.86
CA ALA A 537 -3.24 28.66 3.06
C ALA A 537 -2.74 27.22 2.84
N SER A 538 -1.49 27.07 2.43
CA SER A 538 -0.86 25.75 2.30
C SER A 538 -0.78 25.00 3.63
N LEU A 539 -0.50 25.70 4.73
CA LEU A 539 -0.49 25.07 6.06
C LEU A 539 -1.89 24.63 6.52
N ALA A 540 -2.94 25.38 6.18
CA ALA A 540 -4.31 24.98 6.48
C ALA A 540 -4.72 23.75 5.68
N ALA A 541 -4.36 23.68 4.40
CA ALA A 541 -4.60 22.51 3.55
C ALA A 541 -3.85 21.28 4.06
N LEU A 542 -2.57 21.44 4.43
CA LEU A 542 -1.77 20.37 5.02
C LEU A 542 -2.35 19.85 6.34
N TYR A 543 -2.73 20.76 7.25
CA TYR A 543 -3.36 20.40 8.52
C TYR A 543 -4.64 19.59 8.30
N GLN A 544 -5.49 20.06 7.37
CA GLN A 544 -6.75 19.39 7.04
C GLN A 544 -6.50 18.01 6.45
N TYR A 545 -5.57 17.90 5.51
CA TYR A 545 -5.21 16.62 4.91
C TYR A 545 -4.70 15.62 5.96
N ILE A 546 -3.79 16.04 6.85
CA ILE A 546 -3.29 15.17 7.93
C ILE A 546 -4.44 14.78 8.86
N ALA A 547 -5.34 15.70 9.20
CA ALA A 547 -6.47 15.41 10.08
C ALA A 547 -7.47 14.41 9.49
N GLU A 548 -7.59 14.35 8.17
CA GLU A 548 -8.45 13.40 7.43
C GLU A 548 -7.79 12.04 7.21
N GLU A 549 -6.44 11.99 7.12
CA GLU A 549 -5.68 10.79 6.77
C GLU A 549 -4.65 10.43 7.85
N PRO A 550 -5.09 9.95 9.03
CA PRO A 550 -4.18 9.61 10.10
C PRO A 550 -3.22 8.48 9.69
N CYS A 551 -1.94 8.64 10.04
CA CYS A 551 -0.83 7.75 9.71
C CYS A 551 -0.42 7.72 8.23
N ASN A 552 -0.97 8.58 7.36
CA ASN A 552 -0.60 8.54 5.95
C ASN A 552 0.89 8.84 5.75
N TYR A 553 1.38 9.98 6.25
CA TYR A 553 2.81 10.31 6.11
C TYR A 553 3.74 9.38 6.91
N LEU A 554 3.24 8.80 8.01
CA LEU A 554 4.00 7.85 8.81
C LEU A 554 4.30 6.56 8.04
N LYS A 555 3.38 6.02 7.24
CA LYS A 555 3.66 4.81 6.45
C LYS A 555 4.84 5.02 5.50
N TYR A 556 4.98 6.22 4.91
CA TYR A 556 6.10 6.58 4.04
C TYR A 556 7.40 6.77 4.83
N TYR A 557 7.42 7.75 5.72
CA TYR A 557 8.69 8.20 6.28
C TYR A 557 9.15 7.42 7.50
N LEU A 558 8.25 7.01 8.39
CA LEU A 558 8.61 6.07 9.45
C LEU A 558 8.99 4.72 8.85
N GLY A 559 8.27 4.24 7.81
CA GLY A 559 8.63 3.04 7.07
C GLY A 559 10.06 3.10 6.52
N TYR A 560 10.41 4.21 5.87
CA TYR A 560 11.79 4.46 5.42
C TYR A 560 12.81 4.39 6.56
N LEU A 561 12.55 5.05 7.69
CA LEU A 561 13.45 5.05 8.83
C LEU A 561 13.60 3.67 9.48
N GLU A 562 12.54 2.87 9.53
CA GLU A 562 12.60 1.48 10.01
C GLU A 562 13.46 0.60 9.07
N ILE A 563 13.37 0.79 7.75
CA ILE A 563 14.26 0.10 6.79
C ILE A 563 15.72 0.51 7.02
N LEU A 564 16.00 1.79 7.27
CA LEU A 564 17.35 2.24 7.61
C LEU A 564 17.87 1.64 8.92
N GLU A 565 17.00 1.48 9.92
CA GLU A 565 17.37 0.83 11.18
C GLU A 565 17.63 -0.68 10.98
N LEU A 566 16.85 -1.37 10.14
CA LEU A 566 17.14 -2.75 9.73
C LEU A 566 18.47 -2.85 8.98
N LYS A 567 18.75 -1.91 8.06
CA LYS A 567 20.03 -1.86 7.32
C LYS A 567 21.22 -1.72 8.27
N LYS A 568 21.10 -0.89 9.31
CA LYS A 568 22.12 -0.75 10.34
C LYS A 568 22.31 -2.05 11.14
N GLN A 569 21.21 -2.72 11.49
CA GLN A 569 21.27 -4.02 12.17
C GLN A 569 21.95 -5.07 11.31
N ALA A 570 21.58 -5.15 10.01
CA ALA A 570 22.22 -6.03 9.04
C ALA A 570 23.73 -5.77 8.94
N ALA A 571 24.14 -4.51 8.86
CA ALA A 571 25.54 -4.13 8.81
C ALA A 571 26.33 -4.60 10.07
N VAL A 572 25.71 -4.53 11.24
CA VAL A 572 26.33 -5.03 12.49
C VAL A 572 26.40 -6.56 12.51
N LEU A 573 25.39 -7.25 11.97
CA LEU A 573 25.32 -8.72 12.01
C LEU A 573 26.20 -9.37 10.94
N TRP A 574 26.31 -8.77 9.77
CA TRP A 574 26.93 -9.38 8.58
C TRP A 574 28.34 -8.86 8.28
N SER A 575 28.86 -7.87 9.02
CA SER A 575 30.21 -7.34 8.81
C SER A 575 31.07 -7.42 10.07
N GLU A 576 32.40 -7.37 9.87
CA GLU A 576 33.35 -7.25 10.96
C GLU A 576 33.16 -5.91 11.69
N PRO A 577 33.35 -5.85 13.02
CA PRO A 577 33.10 -4.66 13.83
C PRO A 577 33.74 -3.37 13.32
N ASP A 578 34.92 -3.47 12.70
CA ASP A 578 35.70 -2.33 12.20
C ASP A 578 35.22 -1.82 10.83
N GLN A 579 34.34 -2.56 10.14
CA GLN A 579 33.91 -2.29 8.76
C GLN A 579 32.45 -1.82 8.66
N THR A 580 31.71 -1.80 9.75
CA THR A 580 30.27 -1.54 9.79
C THR A 580 29.85 -0.25 9.04
N THR A 581 30.67 0.78 9.02
CA THR A 581 30.36 2.05 8.31
C THR A 581 30.71 1.98 6.83
N ALA A 582 31.78 1.26 6.45
CA ALA A 582 32.20 1.13 5.06
C ALA A 582 31.24 0.25 4.23
N VAL A 583 30.58 -0.71 4.87
CA VAL A 583 29.68 -1.69 4.25
C VAL A 583 28.40 -1.05 3.69
N PHE A 584 27.95 0.10 4.18
CA PHE A 584 26.69 0.72 3.74
C PHE A 584 26.60 1.05 2.22
N HIS A 585 27.73 1.15 1.55
CA HIS A 585 27.84 1.41 0.11
C HIS A 585 28.49 0.24 -0.65
N ASP A 586 28.73 -0.89 0.05
CA ASP A 586 29.24 -2.09 -0.56
C ASP A 586 28.13 -2.80 -1.34
N LYS A 587 28.37 -3.11 -2.62
CA LYS A 587 27.37 -3.67 -3.51
C LYS A 587 26.92 -5.07 -3.10
N GLU A 588 27.82 -5.90 -2.57
CA GLU A 588 27.49 -7.25 -2.11
C GLU A 588 26.59 -7.20 -0.87
N PHE A 589 26.90 -6.29 0.06
CA PHE A 589 26.04 -6.04 1.22
C PHE A 589 24.66 -5.52 0.80
N LEU A 590 24.60 -4.54 -0.11
CA LEU A 590 23.34 -3.99 -0.60
C LEU A 590 22.50 -5.06 -1.29
N TYR A 591 23.10 -5.85 -2.16
CA TYR A 591 22.43 -6.98 -2.82
C TYR A 591 21.84 -7.96 -1.80
N HIS A 592 22.61 -8.32 -0.76
CA HIS A 592 22.14 -9.24 0.29
C HIS A 592 20.98 -8.61 1.09
N PHE A 593 21.13 -7.36 1.50
CA PHE A 593 20.09 -6.65 2.27
C PHE A 593 18.80 -6.45 1.47
N HIS A 594 18.90 -6.06 0.19
CA HIS A 594 17.72 -5.92 -0.67
C HIS A 594 17.07 -7.29 -0.94
N SER A 595 17.86 -8.33 -1.15
CA SER A 595 17.35 -9.71 -1.26
C SER A 595 16.59 -10.13 -0.01
N PHE A 596 17.15 -9.86 1.17
CA PHE A 596 16.50 -10.14 2.45
C PHE A 596 15.13 -9.46 2.55
N LEU A 597 15.03 -8.16 2.28
CA LEU A 597 13.77 -7.43 2.35
C LEU A 597 12.72 -7.99 1.36
N LEU A 598 13.10 -8.19 0.10
CA LEU A 598 12.20 -8.61 -0.96
C LEU A 598 11.69 -10.06 -0.79
N GLN A 599 12.46 -10.92 -0.13
CA GLN A 599 12.10 -12.32 0.12
C GLN A 599 11.33 -12.51 1.42
N ASN A 600 11.49 -11.59 2.39
CA ASN A 600 10.87 -11.69 3.70
C ASN A 600 9.66 -10.76 3.91
N GLY A 601 9.46 -9.78 3.03
CA GLY A 601 8.32 -8.88 3.07
C GLY A 601 7.18 -9.27 2.11
N PRO A 602 6.02 -8.56 2.22
CA PRO A 602 5.72 -7.56 3.24
C PRO A 602 5.51 -8.20 4.63
N ALA A 603 5.99 -7.52 5.67
CA ALA A 603 5.85 -7.94 7.07
C ALA A 603 6.06 -6.74 8.01
N ASP A 604 5.70 -6.91 9.29
CA ASP A 604 6.03 -5.92 10.32
C ASP A 604 7.54 -5.92 10.65
N TYR A 605 8.02 -4.76 11.10
CA TYR A 605 9.45 -4.55 11.32
C TYR A 605 10.05 -5.37 12.47
N ARG A 606 9.25 -5.75 13.47
CA ARG A 606 9.70 -6.65 14.53
C ARG A 606 9.93 -8.08 14.01
N THR A 607 9.05 -8.54 13.14
CA THR A 607 9.19 -9.84 12.48
C THR A 607 10.42 -9.84 11.56
N LEU A 608 10.62 -8.78 10.77
CA LEU A 608 11.81 -8.64 9.93
C LEU A 608 13.11 -8.61 10.76
N ALA A 609 13.14 -7.85 11.85
CA ALA A 609 14.32 -7.80 12.73
C ALA A 609 14.65 -9.17 13.36
N ARG A 610 13.63 -9.96 13.74
CA ARG A 610 13.86 -11.32 14.25
C ARG A 610 14.41 -12.25 13.18
N ARG A 611 13.89 -12.16 11.94
CA ARG A 611 14.39 -12.96 10.81
C ARG A 611 15.83 -12.59 10.47
N LEU A 612 16.13 -11.29 10.43
CA LEU A 612 17.47 -10.79 10.21
C LEU A 612 18.49 -11.31 11.25
N ALA A 613 18.08 -11.39 12.51
CA ALA A 613 18.94 -11.91 13.57
C ALA A 613 19.09 -13.44 13.53
N ALA A 614 18.30 -14.15 12.73
CA ALA A 614 18.36 -15.60 12.57
C ALA A 614 19.14 -16.04 11.31
N GLU A 615 19.46 -15.11 10.40
CA GLU A 615 20.37 -15.31 9.27
C GLU A 615 21.84 -15.35 9.74
#